data_c60aa147ff21e4e533f5725899ad9300
#
_entry.id   c60aa147ff21e4e533f5725899ad9300
#
_cell.length_a   1.000
_cell.length_b   1.000
_cell.length_c   1.000
_cell.angle_alpha   90.00
_cell.angle_beta   90.00
_cell.angle_gamma   90.00
#
_symmetry.space_group_name_H-M   'P 1'
#
loop_
_entity.id
_entity.type
_entity.pdbx_description
1 polymer ?
#
loop_
_entity_poly.entity_id
_entity_poly.type
_entity_poly.pdbx_seq_one_letter_code
_entity_poly.pdbx_strand_id
1 'polypeptide(L)' 'MGFWPLRKSQDENFGIEAGQRYRSVATPSLLWEVAAITRYPWDATPHVRLHRVGAPHDAKTISLVALRNGRFFLPAE' A
#
# COMPACT_ATOMS: atom_id res chain seq x y z
N MET A 1 15.19 -8.25 22.63
CA MET A 1 15.88 -8.25 21.36
C MET A 1 15.12 -8.94 20.25
N GLY A 2 14.19 -9.79 20.59
CA GLY A 2 13.45 -10.52 19.56
C GLY A 2 12.59 -9.66 18.68
N PHE A 3 12.37 -8.43 19.03
CA PHE A 3 11.50 -7.57 18.25
C PHE A 3 12.16 -7.01 16.98
N TRP A 4 13.43 -7.28 16.80
CA TRP A 4 14.17 -6.76 15.65
C TRP A 4 13.59 -7.15 14.31
N PRO A 5 13.22 -8.43 14.10
CA PRO A 5 12.70 -8.81 12.79
C PRO A 5 11.42 -8.06 12.40
N LEU A 6 10.56 -7.79 13.35
CA LEU A 6 9.33 -7.07 13.06
C LEU A 6 9.62 -5.65 12.63
N ARG A 7 10.53 -5.01 13.33
CA ARG A 7 10.91 -3.64 12.99
C ARG A 7 11.49 -3.58 11.59
N LYS A 8 12.31 -4.56 11.26
CA LYS A 8 12.93 -4.63 9.96
C LYS A 8 11.91 -4.74 8.85
N SER A 9 10.91 -5.59 9.05
CA SER A 9 9.86 -5.75 8.06
C SER A 9 9.13 -4.45 7.80
N GLN A 10 8.82 -3.73 8.85
CA GLN A 10 8.14 -2.45 8.72
C GLN A 10 9.00 -1.46 7.95
N ASP A 11 10.28 -1.44 8.25
CA ASP A 11 11.20 -0.54 7.55
C ASP A 11 11.25 -0.86 6.07
N GLU A 12 11.25 -2.14 5.72
CA GLU A 12 11.27 -2.55 4.32
C GLU A 12 10.04 -2.09 3.56
N ASN A 13 8.91 -2.03 4.24
CA ASN A 13 7.65 -1.63 3.62
C ASN A 13 7.33 -0.17 3.91
N PHE A 14 8.25 0.56 4.52
CA PHE A 14 8.08 1.99 4.81
C PHE A 14 6.79 2.28 5.58
N GLY A 15 6.40 1.34 6.44
CA GLY A 15 5.20 1.54 7.26
C GLY A 15 3.89 1.24 6.56
N ILE A 16 3.92 0.75 5.33
CA ILE A 16 2.71 0.39 4.61
C ILE A 16 2.30 -1.02 4.99
N GLU A 17 1.04 -1.19 5.39
CA GLU A 17 0.52 -2.45 5.88
C GLU A 17 -0.88 -2.69 5.34
N ALA A 18 -1.25 -3.96 5.26
CA ALA A 18 -2.60 -4.33 4.86
C ALA A 18 -3.62 -3.71 5.82
N GLY A 19 -4.72 -3.26 5.28
CA GLY A 19 -5.77 -2.62 6.07
C GLY A 19 -5.71 -1.11 6.10
N GLN A 20 -4.58 -0.53 5.75
CA GLN A 20 -4.48 0.92 5.68
C GLN A 20 -5.27 1.45 4.50
N ARG A 21 -5.79 2.64 4.65
CA ARG A 21 -6.63 3.24 3.62
C ARG A 21 -5.99 4.48 3.03
N TYR A 22 -6.24 4.67 1.76
CA TYR A 22 -5.71 5.79 0.99
C TYR A 22 -6.82 6.41 0.17
N ARG A 23 -6.72 7.71 -0.03
CA ARG A 23 -7.68 8.46 -0.84
C ARG A 23 -7.02 8.77 -2.17
N SER A 24 -7.75 8.54 -3.24
CA SER A 24 -7.26 8.86 -4.59
C SER A 24 -7.16 10.38 -4.73
N VAL A 25 -6.03 10.85 -5.23
CA VAL A 25 -5.85 12.28 -5.49
C VAL A 25 -6.72 12.70 -6.66
N ALA A 26 -6.76 11.87 -7.71
CA ALA A 26 -7.55 12.19 -8.90
C ALA A 26 -9.04 12.14 -8.64
N THR A 27 -9.48 11.26 -7.74
CA THR A 27 -10.90 11.09 -7.44
C THR A 27 -11.06 10.97 -5.93
N PRO A 28 -11.05 12.10 -5.22
CA PRO A 28 -10.99 12.07 -3.75
C PRO A 28 -12.16 11.38 -3.07
N SER A 29 -13.27 11.19 -3.77
CA SER A 29 -14.42 10.48 -3.19
C SER A 29 -14.18 8.98 -3.11
N LEU A 30 -13.15 8.45 -3.78
CA LEU A 30 -12.85 7.03 -3.75
C LEU A 30 -11.81 6.73 -2.68
N LEU A 31 -12.13 5.74 -1.86
CA LEU A 31 -11.21 5.22 -0.86
C LEU A 31 -10.70 3.87 -1.29
N TRP A 32 -9.43 3.64 -1.08
CA TRP A 32 -8.76 2.39 -1.41
C TRP A 32 -8.11 1.82 -0.17
N GLU A 33 -8.09 0.52 -0.06
CA GLU A 33 -7.52 -0.17 1.09
C GLU A 33 -6.42 -1.10 0.63
N VAL A 34 -5.32 -1.12 1.36
CA VAL A 34 -4.22 -2.03 1.07
C VAL A 34 -4.67 -3.45 1.38
N ALA A 35 -4.71 -4.29 0.35
CA ALA A 35 -5.10 -5.69 0.50
C ALA A 35 -3.89 -6.58 0.73
N ALA A 36 -2.78 -6.30 0.05
CA ALA A 36 -1.60 -7.14 0.16
C ALA A 36 -0.39 -6.38 -0.35
N ILE A 37 0.78 -6.79 0.11
CA ILE A 37 2.05 -6.28 -0.38
C ILE A 37 2.80 -7.48 -0.91
N THR A 38 3.25 -7.41 -2.16
CA THR A 38 3.90 -8.52 -2.83
C THR A 38 5.31 -8.12 -3.23
N ARG A 39 6.25 -9.03 -2.99
CA ARG A 39 7.62 -8.87 -3.44
C ARG A 39 7.91 -9.90 -4.49
N TYR A 40 8.45 -9.46 -5.60
CA TYR A 40 8.82 -10.36 -6.69
C TYR A 40 10.34 -10.50 -6.72
N PRO A 41 10.85 -11.73 -6.98
CA PRO A 41 12.30 -11.93 -6.97
C PRO A 41 13.06 -11.09 -7.99
N TRP A 42 12.38 -10.71 -9.07
CA TRP A 42 13.02 -9.96 -10.15
C TRP A 42 12.86 -8.46 -10.01
N ASP A 43 12.20 -7.99 -8.95
CA ASP A 43 11.89 -6.57 -8.80
C ASP A 43 12.29 -6.11 -7.41
N ALA A 44 13.15 -5.13 -7.34
CA ALA A 44 13.59 -4.60 -6.06
C ALA A 44 12.48 -3.88 -5.30
N THR A 45 11.47 -3.42 -6.02
CA THR A 45 10.39 -2.63 -5.42
C THR A 45 9.17 -3.49 -5.15
N PRO A 46 8.68 -3.51 -3.92
CA PRO A 46 7.44 -4.22 -3.63
C PRO A 46 6.26 -3.59 -4.36
N HIS A 47 5.24 -4.38 -4.59
CA HIS A 47 4.00 -3.92 -5.20
C HIS A 47 2.87 -4.02 -4.19
N VAL A 48 1.96 -3.08 -4.25
CA VAL A 48 0.84 -3.00 -3.32
C VAL A 48 -0.44 -3.22 -4.11
N ARG A 49 -1.22 -4.20 -3.64
CA ARG A 49 -2.55 -4.41 -4.22
C ARG A 49 -3.55 -3.62 -3.40
N LEU A 50 -4.29 -2.78 -4.08
CA LEU A 50 -5.33 -1.96 -3.47
C LEU A 50 -6.68 -2.46 -3.95
N HIS A 51 -7.68 -2.44 -3.08
CA HIS A 51 -9.04 -2.64 -3.52
C HIS A 51 -9.90 -1.48 -3.04
N ARG A 52 -10.93 -1.17 -3.79
CA ARG A 52 -11.78 -0.04 -3.46
C ARG A 52 -12.69 -0.40 -2.30
N VAL A 53 -12.74 0.48 -1.31
CA VAL A 53 -13.62 0.30 -0.16
C VAL A 53 -15.07 0.35 -0.65
N GLY A 54 -15.82 -0.69 -0.32
CA GLY A 54 -17.20 -0.80 -0.79
C GLY A 54 -17.37 -1.54 -2.11
N ALA A 55 -16.27 -1.78 -2.83
CA ALA A 55 -16.30 -2.52 -4.10
C ALA A 55 -15.01 -3.30 -4.24
N PRO A 56 -14.79 -4.34 -3.43
CA PRO A 56 -13.47 -5.00 -3.36
C PRO A 56 -13.07 -5.71 -4.63
N HIS A 57 -13.99 -5.98 -5.54
CA HIS A 57 -13.63 -6.55 -6.83
C HIS A 57 -12.93 -5.52 -7.72
N ASP A 58 -13.04 -4.24 -7.40
CA ASP A 58 -12.36 -3.19 -8.14
C ASP A 58 -10.99 -3.01 -7.48
N ALA A 59 -9.96 -3.58 -8.11
CA ALA A 59 -8.64 -3.63 -7.54
C ALA A 59 -7.59 -3.18 -8.53
N LYS A 60 -6.48 -2.71 -8.02
CA LYS A 60 -5.35 -2.31 -8.83
C LYS A 60 -4.07 -2.60 -8.07
N THR A 61 -2.98 -2.71 -8.80
CA THR A 61 -1.67 -2.93 -8.21
C THR A 61 -0.74 -1.80 -8.62
N ILE A 62 -0.07 -1.21 -7.64
CA ILE A 62 0.89 -0.15 -7.91
C ILE A 62 2.17 -0.43 -7.14
N SER A 63 3.26 0.22 -7.52
CA SER A 63 4.49 0.06 -6.77
C SER A 63 4.35 0.75 -5.42
N LEU A 64 5.07 0.23 -4.44
CA LEU A 64 5.05 0.81 -3.11
C LEU A 64 5.57 2.24 -3.13
N VAL A 65 6.55 2.51 -3.99
CA VAL A 65 7.09 3.86 -4.13
C VAL A 65 6.02 4.82 -4.64
N ALA A 66 5.21 4.37 -5.62
CA ALA A 66 4.15 5.22 -6.15
C ALA A 66 3.09 5.52 -5.09
N LEU A 67 2.81 4.55 -4.23
CA LEU A 67 1.84 4.77 -3.17
C LEU A 67 2.36 5.80 -2.17
N ARG A 68 3.65 5.75 -1.86
CA ARG A 68 4.25 6.60 -0.85
C ARG A 68 4.42 8.06 -1.27
N ASN A 69 4.61 8.31 -2.55
CA ASN A 69 5.05 9.65 -2.94
C ASN A 69 3.97 10.72 -2.88
N GLY A 70 2.72 10.34 -2.65
CA GLY A 70 1.65 11.32 -2.47
C GLY A 70 1.08 11.91 -3.73
N ARG A 71 1.55 11.49 -4.90
CA ARG A 71 1.04 12.05 -6.15
C ARG A 71 -0.30 11.47 -6.54
N PHE A 72 -0.51 10.19 -6.26
CA PHE A 72 -1.70 9.48 -6.70
C PHE A 72 -2.62 9.13 -5.54
N PHE A 73 -2.06 8.92 -4.37
CA PHE A 73 -2.81 8.52 -3.19
C PHE A 73 -2.27 9.23 -1.96
N LEU A 74 -3.16 9.54 -1.04
CA LEU A 74 -2.80 10.12 0.25
C LEU A 74 -3.40 9.26 1.35
N PRO A 75 -2.69 9.11 2.48
CA PRO A 75 -3.25 8.36 3.59
C PRO A 75 -4.60 8.92 4.00
N ALA A 76 -5.55 8.04 4.24
CA ALA A 76 -6.91 8.42 4.63
C ALA A 76 -7.18 7.77 5.98
N GLU A 77 -7.15 8.57 6.98
CA GLU A 77 -7.40 8.08 8.32
C GLU A 77 -8.82 8.38 8.74
#